data_7467cc8fb82da3434dc1837023279eac
#
_entry.id   7467cc8fb82da3434dc1837023279eac
#
_cell.length_a   1.000
_cell.length_b   1.000
_cell.length_c   1.000
_cell.angle_alpha   90.00
_cell.angle_beta   90.00
_cell.angle_gamma   90.00
#
_symmetry.space_group_name_H-M   'P 1'
#
loop_
_entity.id
_entity.type
_entity.pdbx_description
1 polymer ?
#
loop_
_entity_poly.entity_id
_entity_poly.type
_entity_poly.pdbx_seq_one_letter_code
_entity_poly.pdbx_strand_id
1 'polypeptide(L)'
;MLIGDLVKKSGLSKDTIRYYEKMGLIKLNKKERRENNYKEYSDDILVRLSLVKRLKLLGFTLNEISDTIEILLGETNPCTEILEAVNTKIDLVEQKMKELEEIKARLTAIQKNCNGNCSIDDILPSCINF
;
A
#
# COMPACT_ATOMS: atom_id res chain seq x y z
N MET A 1 -1.73 -24.98 7.27
CA MET A 1 -0.35 -24.60 7.67
C MET A 1 -0.38 -23.64 8.86
N LEU A 2 0.64 -23.66 9.66
CA LEU A 2 0.81 -22.72 10.78
C LEU A 2 1.44 -21.42 10.27
N ILE A 3 1.39 -20.40 11.14
CA ILE A 3 1.90 -19.07 10.76
C ILE A 3 3.38 -19.08 10.31
N GLY A 4 4.20 -19.96 10.91
CA GLY A 4 5.59 -20.11 10.52
C GLY A 4 5.77 -20.55 9.06
N ASP A 5 4.94 -21.49 8.61
CA ASP A 5 4.95 -21.96 7.23
C ASP A 5 4.45 -20.87 6.29
N LEU A 6 3.43 -20.14 6.73
CA LEU A 6 2.87 -19.04 5.96
C LEU A 6 3.89 -17.90 5.76
N VAL A 7 4.66 -17.58 6.79
CA VAL A 7 5.78 -16.63 6.72
C VAL A 7 6.79 -17.05 5.66
N LYS A 8 7.21 -18.32 5.70
CA LYS A 8 8.20 -18.85 4.74
C LYS A 8 7.71 -18.82 3.31
N LYS A 9 6.46 -19.24 3.09
CA LYS A 9 5.87 -19.34 1.74
C LYS A 9 5.47 -17.99 1.15
N SER A 10 4.98 -17.08 1.98
CA SER A 10 4.53 -15.75 1.51
C SER A 10 5.66 -14.73 1.41
N GLY A 11 6.73 -14.90 2.15
CA GLY A 11 7.81 -13.93 2.26
C GLY A 11 7.45 -12.70 3.08
N LEU A 12 6.32 -12.73 3.79
CA LEU A 12 5.86 -11.66 4.68
C LEU A 12 6.24 -11.97 6.13
N SER A 13 6.44 -10.93 6.93
CA SER A 13 6.71 -11.10 8.36
C SER A 13 5.45 -11.57 9.09
N LYS A 14 5.65 -12.22 10.23
CA LYS A 14 4.59 -12.67 11.13
C LYS A 14 3.69 -11.50 11.56
N ASP A 15 4.29 -10.36 11.89
CA ASP A 15 3.57 -9.16 12.31
C ASP A 15 2.73 -8.58 11.17
N THR A 16 3.23 -8.60 9.95
CA THR A 16 2.50 -8.16 8.76
C THR A 16 1.28 -9.05 8.51
N ILE A 17 1.44 -10.36 8.61
CA ILE A 17 0.32 -11.31 8.43
C ILE A 17 -0.75 -11.09 9.50
N ARG A 18 -0.36 -10.93 10.75
CA ARG A 18 -1.30 -10.64 11.85
C ARG A 18 -2.01 -9.31 11.65
N TYR A 19 -1.29 -8.31 11.16
CA TYR A 19 -1.87 -7.01 10.83
C TYR A 19 -2.94 -7.11 9.74
N TYR A 20 -2.66 -7.87 8.68
CA TYR A 20 -3.63 -8.09 7.61
C TYR A 20 -4.85 -8.87 8.09
N GLU A 21 -4.66 -9.82 8.99
CA GLU A 21 -5.76 -10.53 9.64
C GLU A 21 -6.63 -9.58 10.47
N LYS A 22 -6.00 -8.70 11.26
CA LYS A 22 -6.67 -7.67 12.04
C LYS A 22 -7.45 -6.69 11.17
N MET A 23 -6.91 -6.32 10.01
CA MET A 23 -7.56 -5.43 9.04
C MET A 23 -8.66 -6.11 8.23
N GLY A 24 -8.85 -7.42 8.38
CA GLY A 24 -9.87 -8.17 7.66
C GLY A 24 -9.51 -8.56 6.24
N LEU A 25 -8.26 -8.37 5.82
CA LEU A 25 -7.81 -8.80 4.49
C LEU A 25 -7.72 -10.32 4.36
N ILE A 26 -7.39 -10.99 5.44
CA ILE A 26 -7.45 -12.44 5.56
C ILE A 26 -8.35 -12.78 6.74
N LYS A 27 -9.23 -13.76 6.54
CA LYS A 27 -10.18 -14.22 7.57
C LYS A 27 -9.97 -15.69 7.82
N LEU A 28 -9.90 -16.05 9.09
CA LEU A 28 -9.88 -17.43 9.51
C LEU A 28 -11.30 -17.89 9.86
N ASN A 29 -11.69 -19.02 9.32
CA ASN A 29 -12.91 -19.69 9.75
C ASN A 29 -12.67 -20.36 11.11
N LYS A 30 -13.74 -20.55 11.90
CA LYS A 30 -13.66 -21.27 13.18
C LYS A 30 -13.05 -22.67 13.05
N LYS A 31 -13.23 -23.29 11.87
CA LYS A 31 -12.66 -24.62 11.55
C LYS A 31 -11.15 -24.62 11.34
N GLU A 32 -10.55 -23.46 11.17
CA GLU A 32 -9.11 -23.30 10.93
C GLU A 32 -8.31 -23.12 12.21
N ARG A 33 -8.96 -23.24 13.37
CA ARG A 33 -8.29 -23.26 14.66
C ARG A 33 -8.17 -24.70 15.18
N ARG A 34 -6.96 -25.10 15.55
CA ARG A 34 -6.71 -26.38 16.19
C ARG A 34 -7.25 -26.37 17.63
N GLU A 35 -7.47 -27.59 18.21
CA GLU A 35 -7.95 -27.77 19.58
C GLU A 35 -7.10 -27.06 20.63
N ASN A 36 -5.80 -26.91 20.37
CA ASN A 36 -4.85 -26.21 21.24
C ASN A 36 -4.82 -24.69 21.02
N ASN A 37 -5.80 -24.14 20.33
CA ASN A 37 -5.98 -22.72 20.03
C ASN A 37 -4.91 -22.11 19.09
N TYR A 38 -4.07 -22.92 18.43
CA TYR A 38 -3.19 -22.43 17.35
C TYR A 38 -3.99 -22.22 16.08
N LYS A 39 -3.73 -21.12 15.41
CA LYS A 39 -4.36 -20.78 14.12
C LYS A 39 -3.75 -21.63 13.02
N GLU A 40 -4.61 -22.26 12.23
CA GLU A 40 -4.21 -23.01 11.04
C GLU A 40 -4.74 -22.27 9.80
N TYR A 41 -3.83 -22.04 8.84
CA TYR A 41 -4.11 -21.27 7.63
C TYR A 41 -4.25 -22.22 6.43
N SER A 42 -5.27 -21.99 5.60
CA SER A 42 -5.47 -22.73 4.35
C SER A 42 -4.59 -22.20 3.23
N ASP A 43 -4.46 -22.99 2.15
CA ASP A 43 -3.73 -22.57 0.97
C ASP A 43 -4.37 -21.35 0.29
N ASP A 44 -5.68 -21.16 0.43
CA ASP A 44 -6.40 -19.98 -0.07
C ASP A 44 -5.87 -18.69 0.56
N ILE A 45 -5.49 -18.74 1.83
CA ILE A 45 -4.86 -17.60 2.51
C ILE A 45 -3.54 -17.22 1.84
N LEU A 46 -2.75 -18.20 1.41
CA LEU A 46 -1.49 -17.95 0.72
C LEU A 46 -1.72 -17.25 -0.63
N VAL A 47 -2.71 -17.68 -1.39
CA VAL A 47 -3.11 -17.02 -2.64
C VAL A 47 -3.53 -15.58 -2.37
N ARG A 48 -4.34 -15.38 -1.35
CA ARG A 48 -4.82 -14.06 -0.95
C ARG A 48 -3.68 -13.12 -0.54
N LEU A 49 -2.73 -13.61 0.24
CA LEU A 49 -1.52 -12.84 0.62
C LEU A 49 -0.65 -12.50 -0.59
N SER A 50 -0.54 -13.41 -1.55
CA SER A 50 0.18 -13.16 -2.79
C SER A 50 -0.44 -12.00 -3.58
N LEU A 51 -1.77 -11.96 -3.67
CA LEU A 51 -2.50 -10.87 -4.32
C LEU A 51 -2.31 -9.55 -3.57
N VAL A 52 -2.42 -9.56 -2.25
CA VAL A 52 -2.18 -8.37 -1.42
C VAL A 52 -0.79 -7.81 -1.68
N LYS A 53 0.21 -8.67 -1.70
CA LYS A 53 1.60 -8.28 -1.94
C LYS A 53 1.79 -7.62 -3.32
N ARG A 54 1.20 -8.19 -4.35
CA ARG A 54 1.26 -7.65 -5.72
C ARG A 54 0.57 -6.29 -5.83
N LEU A 55 -0.61 -6.15 -5.24
CA LEU A 55 -1.36 -4.90 -5.25
C LEU A 55 -0.62 -3.81 -4.46
N LYS A 56 0.04 -4.16 -3.35
CA LYS A 56 0.89 -3.22 -2.61
C LYS A 56 2.04 -2.70 -3.48
N LEU A 57 2.67 -3.55 -4.27
CA LEU A 57 3.74 -3.15 -5.20
C LEU A 57 3.23 -2.19 -6.28
N LEU A 58 1.97 -2.28 -6.66
CA LEU A 58 1.34 -1.37 -7.61
C LEU A 58 0.87 -0.05 -6.98
N GLY A 59 1.12 0.14 -5.69
CA GLY A 59 0.79 1.37 -5.00
C GLY A 59 -0.63 1.47 -4.47
N PHE A 60 -1.36 0.37 -4.41
CA PHE A 60 -2.70 0.36 -3.80
C PHE A 60 -2.63 0.44 -2.29
N THR A 61 -3.53 1.19 -1.68
CA THR A 61 -3.69 1.24 -0.23
C THR A 61 -4.38 -0.03 0.26
N LEU A 62 -4.28 -0.33 1.57
CA LEU A 62 -4.93 -1.51 2.15
C LEU A 62 -6.45 -1.48 1.98
N ASN A 63 -7.09 -0.31 2.06
CA ASN A 63 -8.52 -0.17 1.82
C ASN A 63 -8.89 -0.47 0.37
N GLU A 64 -8.12 0.05 -0.59
CA GLU A 64 -8.30 -0.24 -2.01
C GLU A 64 -8.08 -1.72 -2.30
N ILE A 65 -7.10 -2.35 -1.66
CA ILE A 65 -6.81 -3.79 -1.79
C ILE A 65 -7.99 -4.61 -1.27
N SER A 66 -8.56 -4.24 -0.14
CA SER A 66 -9.71 -4.94 0.44
C SER A 66 -10.87 -5.02 -0.54
N ASP A 67 -11.19 -3.91 -1.18
CA ASP A 67 -12.25 -3.85 -2.19
C ASP A 67 -11.90 -4.63 -3.45
N THR A 68 -10.68 -4.48 -3.93
CA THR A 68 -10.20 -5.10 -5.18
C THR A 68 -10.10 -6.61 -5.07
N ILE A 69 -9.64 -7.11 -3.93
CA ILE A 69 -9.40 -8.55 -3.74
C ILE A 69 -10.71 -9.35 -3.76
N GLU A 70 -11.79 -8.80 -3.23
CA GLU A 70 -13.11 -9.44 -3.28
C GLU A 70 -13.62 -9.55 -4.73
N ILE A 71 -13.35 -8.55 -5.56
CA ILE A 71 -13.67 -8.57 -6.99
C ILE A 71 -12.83 -9.63 -7.71
N LEU A 72 -11.51 -9.67 -7.46
CA LEU A 72 -10.58 -10.60 -8.10
C LEU A 72 -10.88 -12.07 -7.77
N LEU A 73 -11.30 -12.35 -6.56
CA LEU A 73 -11.61 -13.70 -6.09
C LEU A 73 -13.09 -14.08 -6.28
N GLY A 74 -13.90 -13.18 -6.85
CA GLY A 74 -15.29 -13.43 -7.15
C GLY A 74 -15.48 -14.39 -8.33
N GLU A 75 -16.70 -14.89 -8.48
CA GLU A 75 -17.06 -15.87 -9.53
C GLU A 75 -17.29 -15.25 -10.91
N THR A 76 -17.46 -13.92 -10.97
CA THR A 76 -17.72 -13.20 -12.21
C THR A 76 -16.40 -12.73 -12.84
N ASN A 77 -16.43 -12.42 -14.16
CA ASN A 77 -15.26 -11.88 -14.83
C ASN A 77 -15.03 -10.42 -14.39
N PRO A 78 -13.97 -10.14 -13.62
CA PRO A 78 -13.75 -8.84 -13.01
C PRO A 78 -13.01 -7.84 -13.92
N CYS A 79 -12.74 -8.17 -15.18
CA CYS A 79 -11.84 -7.39 -16.02
C CYS A 79 -12.23 -5.92 -16.16
N THR A 80 -13.53 -5.63 -16.33
CA THR A 80 -14.02 -4.25 -16.47
C THR A 80 -13.83 -3.46 -15.18
N GLU A 81 -14.20 -4.05 -14.04
CA GLU A 81 -14.09 -3.41 -12.73
C GLU A 81 -12.63 -3.20 -12.32
N ILE A 82 -11.77 -4.16 -12.64
CA ILE A 82 -10.33 -4.06 -12.40
C ILE A 82 -9.73 -2.97 -13.27
N LEU A 83 -10.13 -2.87 -14.53
CA LEU A 83 -9.65 -1.83 -15.43
C LEU A 83 -10.03 -0.43 -14.93
N GLU A 84 -11.26 -0.26 -14.42
CA GLU A 84 -11.68 1.01 -13.80
C GLU A 84 -10.82 1.37 -12.58
N ALA A 85 -10.54 0.39 -11.70
CA ALA A 85 -9.69 0.60 -10.53
C ALA A 85 -8.27 0.98 -10.94
N VAL A 86 -7.71 0.33 -11.96
CA VAL A 86 -6.38 0.62 -12.49
C VAL A 86 -6.33 2.03 -13.09
N ASN A 87 -7.32 2.40 -13.89
CA ASN A 87 -7.38 3.73 -14.51
C ASN A 87 -7.49 4.84 -13.45
N THR A 88 -8.31 4.64 -12.42
CA THR A 88 -8.40 5.57 -11.30
C THR A 88 -7.05 5.71 -10.59
N LYS A 89 -6.34 4.61 -10.41
CA LYS A 89 -5.02 4.62 -9.76
C LYS A 89 -3.98 5.35 -10.62
N ILE A 90 -4.00 5.17 -11.92
CA ILE A 90 -3.13 5.88 -12.87
C ILE A 90 -3.35 7.39 -12.75
N ASP A 91 -4.59 7.84 -12.73
CA ASP A 91 -4.93 9.26 -12.59
C ASP A 91 -4.38 9.84 -11.28
N LEU A 92 -4.51 9.11 -10.18
CA LEU A 92 -3.96 9.52 -8.87
C LEU A 92 -2.44 9.60 -8.89
N VAL A 93 -1.77 8.65 -9.54
CA VAL A 93 -0.31 8.65 -9.68
C VAL A 93 0.15 9.85 -10.51
N GLU A 94 -0.52 10.13 -11.62
CA GLU A 94 -0.21 11.29 -12.47
C GLU A 94 -0.38 12.61 -11.71
N GLN A 95 -1.43 12.72 -10.92
CA GLN A 95 -1.65 13.88 -10.05
C GLN A 95 -0.51 14.06 -9.04
N LYS A 96 -0.08 12.99 -8.40
CA LYS A 96 1.03 13.03 -7.44
C LYS A 96 2.37 13.36 -8.11
N MET A 97 2.60 12.87 -9.32
CA MET A 97 3.79 13.22 -10.11
C MET A 97 3.82 14.71 -10.38
N LYS A 98 2.69 15.30 -10.75
CA LYS A 98 2.57 16.74 -10.98
C LYS A 98 2.84 17.54 -9.70
N GLU A 99 2.27 17.13 -8.57
CA GLU A 99 2.51 17.76 -7.27
C GLU A 99 3.98 17.70 -6.88
N LEU A 100 4.63 16.55 -7.10
CA LEU A 100 6.05 16.38 -6.82
C LEU A 100 6.94 17.24 -7.73
N GLU A 101 6.59 17.39 -8.99
CA GLU A 101 7.28 18.30 -9.92
C GLU A 101 7.21 19.75 -9.44
N GLU A 102 6.03 20.18 -8.96
CA GLU A 102 5.86 21.52 -8.40
C GLU A 102 6.72 21.75 -7.16
N ILE A 103 6.76 20.76 -6.26
CA ILE A 103 7.60 20.80 -5.07
C ILE A 103 9.08 20.84 -5.46
N LYS A 104 9.48 20.02 -6.41
CA LYS A 104 10.86 19.99 -6.93
C LYS A 104 11.25 21.35 -7.52
N ALA A 105 10.35 21.98 -8.27
CA ALA A 105 10.60 23.30 -8.85
C ALA A 105 10.85 24.35 -7.77
N ARG A 106 10.06 24.34 -6.70
CA ARG A 106 10.23 25.24 -5.55
C ARG A 106 11.55 24.99 -4.83
N LEU A 107 11.89 23.73 -4.57
CA LEU A 107 13.15 23.37 -3.94
C LEU A 107 14.36 23.74 -4.81
N THR A 108 14.27 23.55 -6.10
CA THR A 108 15.33 23.93 -7.04
C THR A 108 15.53 25.44 -7.08
N ALA A 109 14.44 26.22 -7.01
CA ALA A 109 14.51 27.67 -6.93
C ALA A 109 15.22 28.13 -5.65
N ILE A 110 14.93 27.50 -4.52
CA ILE A 110 15.62 27.77 -3.25
C ILE A 110 17.12 27.45 -3.37
N GLN A 111 17.45 26.29 -3.95
CA GLN A 111 18.84 25.87 -4.17
C GLN A 111 19.61 26.88 -5.01
N LYS A 112 19.03 27.40 -6.08
CA LYS A 112 19.66 28.39 -6.97
C LYS A 112 19.83 29.75 -6.32
N ASN A 113 18.87 30.15 -5.48
CA ASN A 113 18.84 31.47 -4.87
C ASN A 113 19.56 31.52 -3.53
N CYS A 114 19.83 30.35 -2.91
CA CYS A 114 20.54 30.29 -1.64
C CYS A 114 22.06 30.25 -1.88
N ASN A 115 22.73 31.35 -1.53
CA ASN A 115 24.18 31.50 -1.63
C ASN A 115 24.92 31.40 -0.29
N GLY A 116 24.20 30.93 0.75
CA GLY A 116 24.74 30.84 2.11
C GLY A 116 24.64 32.13 2.94
N ASN A 117 24.18 33.24 2.35
CA ASN A 117 24.05 34.56 2.98
C ASN A 117 22.63 35.09 2.92
N CYS A 118 21.65 34.24 3.23
CA CYS A 118 20.24 34.64 3.23
C CYS A 118 19.93 35.59 4.39
N SER A 119 19.28 36.71 4.07
CA SER A 119 18.66 37.55 5.10
C SER A 119 17.41 36.91 5.64
N ILE A 120 17.13 37.13 6.92
CA ILE A 120 15.89 36.65 7.53
C ILE A 120 14.89 37.83 7.53
N ASP A 121 13.83 37.66 6.75
CA ASP A 121 12.68 38.56 6.73
C ASP A 121 11.62 37.99 7.67
N ASP A 122 11.25 38.77 8.70
CA ASP A 122 10.39 38.31 9.78
C ASP A 122 10.98 37.08 10.50
N ILE A 123 10.43 35.90 10.25
CA ILE A 123 10.86 34.65 10.85
C ILE A 123 11.42 33.63 9.84
N LEU A 124 11.42 33.96 8.55
CA LEU A 124 11.86 33.05 7.50
C LEU A 124 13.06 33.59 6.74
N PRO A 125 14.03 32.74 6.37
CA PRO A 125 15.07 33.11 5.42
C PRO A 125 14.48 33.59 4.09
N SER A 126 15.12 34.58 3.45
CA SER A 126 14.63 35.17 2.20
C SER A 126 14.48 34.14 1.06
N CYS A 127 15.30 33.10 1.04
CA CYS A 127 15.24 32.04 0.02
C CYS A 127 14.02 31.14 0.13
N ILE A 128 13.39 31.08 1.30
CA ILE A 128 12.20 30.24 1.58
C ILE A 128 10.92 31.08 1.55
N ASN A 129 11.04 32.39 1.66
CA ASN A 129 9.91 33.30 1.67
C ASN A 129 9.40 33.53 0.24
N PHE A 130 8.51 32.64 -0.20
CA PHE A 130 7.86 32.70 -1.52
C PHE A 130 6.35 32.76 -1.43
#